data_98b6b47cad2796636c9a5858d8f0be1a
#
_entry.id   98b6b47cad2796636c9a5858d8f0be1a
#
_cell.length_a   1.000
_cell.length_b   1.000
_cell.length_c   1.000
_cell.angle_alpha   90.00
_cell.angle_beta   90.00
_cell.angle_gamma   90.00
#
_symmetry.space_group_name_H-M   'P 1'
#
loop_
_entity.id
_entity.type
_entity.pdbx_description
1 polymer ?
#
loop_
_entity_poly.entity_id
_entity_poly.type
_entity_poly.pdbx_seq_one_letter_code
_entity_poly.pdbx_strand_id
1 'polypeptide(L)'
;MKQIAIIGPTASGKTNLAFEIAVRTNSVILSLDSLSVYKQIDIASAKPSHVQLNEILHFGINEVFADEKFDVISFFGVYKKAKNYAEQNNKNLIICGGSGFYLKSLIDGISPNVNASEDDIVWVKQMLGCLPKSYELLQKIDPTYSEKIYANDKYRIEKALLIYKLSLIHI
;
A
#
# COMPACT_ATOMS: atom_id res chain seq x y z
N MET A 1 4.40 22.48 6.43
CA MET A 1 3.25 21.54 6.22
C MET A 1 3.12 20.60 7.42
N LYS A 2 1.90 20.40 7.93
CA LYS A 2 1.58 19.35 8.94
C LYS A 2 0.90 18.19 8.24
N GLN A 3 1.12 16.96 8.76
CA GLN A 3 0.44 15.75 8.29
C GLN A 3 -0.35 15.13 9.44
N ILE A 4 -1.58 14.73 9.19
CA ILE A 4 -2.49 14.09 10.16
C ILE A 4 -3.10 12.87 9.51
N ALA A 5 -3.12 11.73 10.19
CA ALA A 5 -3.82 10.54 9.75
C ALA A 5 -5.12 10.33 10.53
N ILE A 6 -6.22 10.14 9.81
CA ILE A 6 -7.56 9.82 10.35
C ILE A 6 -7.90 8.40 9.92
N ILE A 7 -7.79 7.47 10.84
CA ILE A 7 -7.89 6.03 10.56
C ILE A 7 -9.10 5.46 11.28
N GLY A 8 -9.79 4.54 10.64
CA GLY A 8 -10.92 3.84 11.24
C GLY A 8 -11.62 2.90 10.26
N PRO A 9 -12.54 2.06 10.72
CA PRO A 9 -13.28 1.15 9.89
C PRO A 9 -14.20 1.88 8.91
N THR A 10 -14.67 1.18 7.89
CA THR A 10 -15.68 1.70 6.96
C THR A 10 -16.93 2.15 7.73
N ALA A 11 -17.60 3.18 7.25
CA ALA A 11 -18.81 3.78 7.86
C ALA A 11 -18.61 4.42 9.24
N SER A 12 -17.38 4.67 9.69
CA SER A 12 -17.10 5.35 11.00
C SER A 12 -17.20 6.88 10.96
N GLY A 13 -17.61 7.47 9.84
CA GLY A 13 -17.69 8.93 9.69
C GLY A 13 -16.38 9.66 9.40
N LYS A 14 -15.25 8.95 9.27
CA LYS A 14 -13.93 9.53 9.07
C LYS A 14 -13.81 10.44 7.83
N THR A 15 -14.52 10.13 6.75
CA THR A 15 -14.52 10.94 5.52
C THR A 15 -15.09 12.33 5.77
N ASN A 16 -16.23 12.43 6.45
CA ASN A 16 -16.83 13.73 6.79
C ASN A 16 -15.94 14.50 7.77
N LEU A 17 -15.39 13.82 8.77
CA LEU A 17 -14.47 14.45 9.72
C LEU A 17 -13.22 14.97 9.01
N ALA A 18 -12.64 14.20 8.10
CA ALA A 18 -11.48 14.62 7.32
C ALA A 18 -11.79 15.86 6.46
N PHE A 19 -12.95 15.87 5.81
CA PHE A 19 -13.42 17.00 5.02
C PHE A 19 -13.60 18.27 5.88
N GLU A 20 -14.31 18.19 7.03
CA GLU A 20 -14.47 19.34 7.92
C GLU A 20 -13.14 19.91 8.43
N ILE A 21 -12.19 19.03 8.80
CA ILE A 21 -10.87 19.46 9.21
C ILE A 21 -10.14 20.10 8.03
N ALA A 22 -10.23 19.52 6.83
CA ALA A 22 -9.54 20.03 5.64
C ALA A 22 -9.98 21.46 5.28
N VAL A 23 -11.27 21.73 5.33
CA VAL A 23 -11.85 23.07 5.11
C VAL A 23 -11.27 24.06 6.14
N ARG A 24 -11.26 23.71 7.41
CA ARG A 24 -10.84 24.61 8.52
C ARG A 24 -9.32 24.82 8.58
N THR A 25 -8.53 23.90 8.05
CA THR A 25 -7.06 23.91 8.23
C THR A 25 -6.28 24.13 6.93
N ASN A 26 -6.96 24.53 5.86
CA ASN A 26 -6.36 24.69 4.53
C ASN A 26 -5.55 23.46 4.12
N SER A 27 -6.20 22.30 4.08
CA SER A 27 -5.54 21.02 3.81
C SER A 27 -6.01 20.41 2.49
N VAL A 28 -5.22 19.50 1.97
CA VAL A 28 -5.62 18.52 0.94
C VAL A 28 -5.80 17.16 1.60
N ILE A 29 -6.53 16.25 0.96
CA ILE A 29 -6.82 14.93 1.49
C ILE A 29 -6.15 13.87 0.61
N LEU A 30 -5.47 12.90 1.23
CA LEU A 30 -5.04 11.66 0.59
C LEU A 30 -5.93 10.52 1.08
N SER A 31 -6.62 9.86 0.16
CA SER A 31 -7.39 8.65 0.46
C SER A 31 -6.46 7.47 0.73
N LEU A 32 -6.64 6.84 1.89
CA LEU A 32 -5.96 5.61 2.31
C LEU A 32 -6.91 4.41 2.12
N ASP A 33 -7.39 4.23 0.91
CA ASP A 33 -8.35 3.18 0.54
C ASP A 33 -7.95 2.51 -0.77
N SER A 34 -7.90 1.16 -0.76
CA SER A 34 -7.47 0.37 -1.92
C SER A 34 -8.50 0.29 -3.04
N LEU A 35 -9.76 0.67 -2.80
CA LEU A 35 -10.82 0.64 -3.80
C LEU A 35 -11.14 2.02 -4.37
N SER A 36 -11.00 3.07 -3.59
CA SER A 36 -11.32 4.45 -4.04
C SER A 36 -10.43 4.95 -5.17
N VAL A 37 -9.28 4.31 -5.38
CA VAL A 37 -8.34 4.62 -6.47
C VAL A 37 -8.90 4.29 -7.87
N TYR A 38 -9.85 3.37 -7.97
CA TYR A 38 -10.41 2.93 -9.26
C TYR A 38 -11.57 3.81 -9.72
N LYS A 39 -11.50 4.31 -10.95
CA LYS A 39 -12.50 5.25 -11.53
C LYS A 39 -13.92 4.69 -11.59
N GLN A 40 -14.07 3.37 -11.83
CA GLN A 40 -15.39 2.75 -12.04
C GLN A 40 -16.02 2.21 -10.75
N ILE A 41 -15.32 2.29 -9.59
CA ILE A 41 -15.82 1.74 -8.33
C ILE A 41 -16.26 2.89 -7.42
N ASP A 42 -17.47 3.40 -7.59
CA ASP A 42 -17.94 4.55 -6.81
C ASP A 42 -18.71 4.13 -5.55
N ILE A 43 -19.71 3.26 -5.68
CA ILE A 43 -20.61 2.88 -4.57
C ILE A 43 -19.89 1.97 -3.57
N ALA A 44 -19.21 0.93 -4.06
CA ALA A 44 -18.55 -0.05 -3.21
C ALA A 44 -17.35 0.51 -2.44
N SER A 45 -16.74 1.60 -2.93
CA SER A 45 -15.59 2.24 -2.30
C SER A 45 -15.97 3.38 -1.34
N ALA A 46 -17.25 3.71 -1.21
CA ALA A 46 -17.75 4.80 -0.37
C ALA A 46 -16.96 6.11 -0.56
N LYS A 47 -16.70 6.48 -1.81
CA LYS A 47 -15.99 7.73 -2.17
C LYS A 47 -16.69 8.96 -1.59
N PRO A 48 -15.96 10.05 -1.34
CA PRO A 48 -16.56 11.34 -1.02
C PRO A 48 -17.56 11.78 -2.10
N SER A 49 -18.55 12.58 -1.70
CA SER A 49 -19.51 13.14 -2.64
C SER A 49 -18.85 14.08 -3.65
N HIS A 50 -19.51 14.29 -4.79
CA HIS A 50 -19.02 15.26 -5.79
C HIS A 50 -18.82 16.66 -5.21
N VAL A 51 -19.66 17.08 -4.26
CA VAL A 51 -19.52 18.38 -3.57
C VAL A 51 -18.18 18.42 -2.81
N GLN A 52 -17.89 17.39 -2.03
CA GLN A 52 -16.64 17.32 -1.27
C GLN A 52 -15.39 17.25 -2.19
N LEU A 53 -15.48 16.51 -3.29
CA LEU A 53 -14.40 16.40 -4.27
C LEU A 53 -14.13 17.72 -5.03
N ASN A 54 -15.15 18.54 -5.26
CA ASN A 54 -15.02 19.84 -5.91
C ASN A 54 -14.48 20.92 -4.94
N GLU A 55 -14.76 20.82 -3.65
CA GLU A 55 -14.37 21.81 -2.65
C GLU A 55 -12.95 21.60 -2.14
N ILE A 56 -12.56 20.34 -1.89
CA ILE A 56 -11.23 19.96 -1.39
C ILE A 56 -10.53 19.06 -2.41
N LEU A 57 -9.28 19.35 -2.71
CA LEU A 57 -8.46 18.50 -3.55
C LEU A 57 -8.15 17.17 -2.83
N HIS A 58 -8.53 16.08 -3.49
CA HIS A 58 -8.28 14.72 -3.04
C HIS A 58 -7.25 14.03 -3.95
N PHE A 59 -6.37 13.27 -3.34
CA PHE A 59 -5.44 12.33 -3.99
C PHE A 59 -5.81 10.90 -3.62
N GLY A 60 -5.49 9.92 -4.46
CA GLY A 60 -5.83 8.53 -4.24
C GLY A 60 -7.31 8.21 -4.49
N ILE A 61 -7.99 9.04 -5.27
CA ILE A 61 -9.36 8.82 -5.73
C ILE A 61 -9.37 8.93 -7.25
N ASN A 62 -9.97 7.95 -7.94
CA ASN A 62 -10.08 7.93 -9.40
C ASN A 62 -8.72 8.04 -10.12
N GLU A 63 -7.68 7.42 -9.59
CA GLU A 63 -6.33 7.48 -10.17
C GLU A 63 -6.19 6.57 -11.39
N VAL A 64 -6.74 5.37 -11.34
CA VAL A 64 -6.55 4.30 -12.35
C VAL A 64 -7.89 3.69 -12.79
N PHE A 65 -7.88 2.97 -13.92
CA PHE A 65 -9.02 2.15 -14.35
C PHE A 65 -9.00 0.79 -13.64
N ALA A 66 -10.15 0.07 -13.63
CA ALA A 66 -10.30 -1.19 -12.89
C ALA A 66 -9.46 -2.34 -13.44
N ASP A 67 -9.02 -2.28 -14.67
CA ASP A 67 -8.12 -3.22 -15.35
C ASP A 67 -6.64 -2.88 -15.13
N GLU A 68 -6.33 -1.72 -14.57
CA GLU A 68 -4.96 -1.31 -14.26
C GLU A 68 -4.53 -1.81 -12.87
N LYS A 69 -3.27 -2.18 -12.77
CA LYS A 69 -2.68 -2.62 -11.50
C LYS A 69 -2.36 -1.43 -10.61
N PHE A 70 -2.85 -1.46 -9.37
CA PHE A 70 -2.50 -0.48 -8.34
C PHE A 70 -1.99 -1.20 -7.09
N ASP A 71 -0.75 -0.99 -6.77
CA ASP A 71 -0.05 -1.61 -5.64
C ASP A 71 0.47 -0.56 -4.64
N VAL A 72 1.17 -1.01 -3.61
CA VAL A 72 1.73 -0.13 -2.59
C VAL A 72 2.76 0.86 -3.15
N ILE A 73 3.49 0.49 -4.20
CA ILE A 73 4.48 1.36 -4.85
C ILE A 73 3.75 2.49 -5.58
N SER A 74 2.66 2.16 -6.30
CA SER A 74 1.77 3.13 -6.94
C SER A 74 1.17 4.09 -5.91
N PHE A 75 0.72 3.56 -4.77
CA PHE A 75 0.21 4.37 -3.66
C PHE A 75 1.27 5.34 -3.12
N PHE A 76 2.53 4.91 -2.96
CA PHE A 76 3.62 5.83 -2.57
C PHE A 76 3.86 6.93 -3.59
N GLY A 77 3.69 6.65 -4.88
CA GLY A 77 3.72 7.66 -5.93
C GLY A 77 2.65 8.73 -5.72
N VAL A 78 1.42 8.31 -5.42
CA VAL A 78 0.29 9.21 -5.12
C VAL A 78 0.55 10.01 -3.83
N TYR A 79 1.03 9.36 -2.77
CA TYR A 79 1.42 10.05 -1.53
C TYR A 79 2.47 11.13 -1.78
N LYS A 80 3.52 10.83 -2.54
CA LYS A 80 4.56 11.82 -2.90
C LYS A 80 3.98 13.01 -3.66
N LYS A 81 3.06 12.76 -4.61
CA LYS A 81 2.36 13.83 -5.33
C LYS A 81 1.55 14.70 -4.39
N ALA A 82 0.77 14.09 -3.49
CA ALA A 82 -0.04 14.80 -2.50
C ALA A 82 0.82 15.65 -1.55
N LYS A 83 1.92 15.08 -1.07
CA LYS A 83 2.88 15.76 -0.19
C LYS A 83 3.52 16.96 -0.87
N ASN A 84 4.07 16.77 -2.07
CA ASN A 84 4.72 17.84 -2.83
C ASN A 84 3.73 18.98 -3.15
N TYR A 85 2.51 18.63 -3.54
CA TYR A 85 1.46 19.64 -3.78
C TYR A 85 1.14 20.45 -2.51
N ALA A 86 0.98 19.78 -1.37
CA ALA A 86 0.71 20.44 -0.10
C ALA A 86 1.86 21.39 0.30
N GLU A 87 3.11 20.95 0.16
CA GLU A 87 4.29 21.77 0.43
C GLU A 87 4.38 23.01 -0.46
N GLN A 88 4.21 22.83 -1.79
CA GLN A 88 4.30 23.93 -2.76
C GLN A 88 3.18 24.96 -2.61
N ASN A 89 2.00 24.55 -2.11
CA ASN A 89 0.84 25.42 -1.96
C ASN A 89 0.58 25.87 -0.53
N ASN A 90 1.53 25.68 0.39
CA ASN A 90 1.39 26.02 1.82
C ASN A 90 0.13 25.44 2.46
N LYS A 91 -0.19 24.17 2.12
CA LYS A 91 -1.32 23.42 2.65
C LYS A 91 -0.84 22.34 3.63
N ASN A 92 -1.77 21.84 4.44
CA ASN A 92 -1.54 20.64 5.23
C ASN A 92 -2.04 19.40 4.46
N LEU A 93 -1.62 18.21 4.90
CA LEU A 93 -2.01 16.94 4.31
C LEU A 93 -2.76 16.10 5.34
N ILE A 94 -4.01 15.74 5.01
CA ILE A 94 -4.81 14.80 5.79
C ILE A 94 -4.80 13.47 5.06
N ILE A 95 -4.37 12.41 5.75
CA ILE A 95 -4.38 11.03 5.26
C ILE A 95 -5.61 10.35 5.87
N CYS A 96 -6.60 9.97 5.06
CA CYS A 96 -7.87 9.46 5.56
C CYS A 96 -8.23 8.10 4.96
N GLY A 97 -8.47 7.09 5.80
CA GLY A 97 -8.96 5.81 5.30
C GLY A 97 -8.84 4.63 6.26
N GLY A 98 -9.02 3.41 5.71
CA GLY A 98 -9.06 2.17 6.49
C GLY A 98 -8.01 1.14 6.11
N SER A 99 -7.19 1.38 5.06
CA SER A 99 -6.19 0.41 4.59
C SER A 99 -4.96 0.39 5.50
N GLY A 100 -4.99 -0.47 6.53
CA GLY A 100 -3.89 -0.61 7.49
C GLY A 100 -2.55 -0.96 6.84
N PHE A 101 -2.56 -1.72 5.74
CA PHE A 101 -1.34 -2.06 5.00
C PHE A 101 -0.67 -0.82 4.39
N TYR A 102 -1.43 0.07 3.76
CA TYR A 102 -0.88 1.31 3.22
C TYR A 102 -0.35 2.24 4.32
N LEU A 103 -1.10 2.35 5.43
CA LEU A 103 -0.65 3.14 6.58
C LEU A 103 0.65 2.60 7.16
N LYS A 104 0.71 1.29 7.40
CA LYS A 104 1.92 0.65 7.91
C LYS A 104 3.11 0.92 6.98
N SER A 105 2.90 0.76 5.67
CA SER A 105 3.94 1.04 4.68
C SER A 105 4.40 2.50 4.69
N LEU A 106 3.50 3.46 4.93
CA LEU A 106 3.88 4.88 5.08
C LEU A 106 4.74 5.14 6.32
N ILE A 107 4.48 4.44 7.42
CA ILE A 107 5.20 4.60 8.69
C ILE A 107 6.56 3.90 8.65
N ASP A 108 6.56 2.62 8.24
CA ASP A 108 7.73 1.75 8.29
C ASP A 108 8.63 1.90 7.04
N GLY A 109 8.09 2.50 5.98
CA GLY A 109 8.71 2.51 4.66
C GLY A 109 8.39 1.26 3.85
N ILE A 110 8.86 1.24 2.62
CA ILE A 110 8.86 0.06 1.74
C ILE A 110 10.31 -0.40 1.60
N SER A 111 10.54 -1.70 1.76
CA SER A 111 11.85 -2.27 1.43
C SER A 111 12.21 -1.93 -0.02
N PRO A 112 13.47 -1.56 -0.29
CA PRO A 112 13.91 -1.31 -1.66
C PRO A 112 13.52 -2.47 -2.57
N ASN A 113 13.05 -2.15 -3.76
CA ASN A 113 12.77 -3.19 -4.76
C ASN A 113 14.11 -3.79 -5.16
N VAL A 114 14.42 -4.98 -4.67
CA VAL A 114 15.62 -5.70 -5.06
C VAL A 114 15.32 -6.34 -6.40
N ASN A 115 16.00 -5.89 -7.45
CA ASN A 115 15.85 -6.47 -8.77
C ASN A 115 16.46 -7.87 -8.74
N ALA A 116 15.61 -8.88 -8.70
CA ALA A 116 16.02 -10.26 -8.83
C ALA A 116 16.47 -10.51 -10.27
N SER A 117 17.59 -11.23 -10.43
CA SER A 117 18.02 -11.70 -11.73
C SER A 117 17.04 -12.74 -12.30
N GLU A 118 17.08 -12.98 -13.60
CA GLU A 118 16.28 -14.05 -14.21
C GLU A 118 16.61 -15.41 -13.58
N ASP A 119 17.87 -15.66 -13.26
CA ASP A 119 18.32 -16.89 -12.62
C ASP A 119 17.73 -17.07 -11.21
N ASP A 120 17.60 -15.99 -10.43
CA ASP A 120 16.98 -16.04 -9.11
C ASP A 120 15.51 -16.37 -9.20
N ILE A 121 14.83 -15.78 -10.17
CA ILE A 121 13.40 -16.04 -10.44
C ILE A 121 13.20 -17.50 -10.88
N VAL A 122 14.05 -18.01 -11.75
CA VAL A 122 14.01 -19.40 -12.22
C VAL A 122 14.25 -20.35 -11.05
N TRP A 123 15.25 -20.09 -10.22
CA TRP A 123 15.55 -20.91 -9.04
C TRP A 123 14.35 -20.97 -8.09
N VAL A 124 13.73 -19.83 -7.75
CA VAL A 124 12.55 -19.78 -6.87
C VAL A 124 11.38 -20.53 -7.48
N LYS A 125 11.13 -20.39 -8.79
CA LYS A 125 10.05 -21.14 -9.48
C LYS A 125 10.28 -22.65 -9.42
N GLN A 126 11.53 -23.11 -9.58
CA GLN A 126 11.89 -24.53 -9.44
C GLN A 126 11.63 -25.04 -8.01
N MET A 127 12.02 -24.27 -7.00
CA MET A 127 11.74 -24.61 -5.60
C MET A 127 10.23 -24.74 -5.36
N LEU A 128 9.42 -23.84 -5.88
CA LEU A 128 7.97 -23.84 -5.75
C LEU A 128 7.27 -24.98 -6.51
N GLY A 129 7.97 -25.76 -7.28
CA GLY A 129 7.45 -26.99 -7.90
C GLY A 129 6.99 -28.04 -6.87
N CYS A 130 7.51 -27.97 -5.62
CA CYS A 130 7.04 -28.77 -4.50
C CYS A 130 6.90 -27.89 -3.26
N LEU A 131 5.72 -27.34 -3.04
CA LEU A 131 5.45 -26.37 -1.98
C LEU A 131 5.81 -26.86 -0.56
N PRO A 132 5.54 -28.13 -0.17
CA PRO A 132 5.99 -28.64 1.14
C PRO A 132 7.49 -28.55 1.32
N LYS A 133 8.29 -28.93 0.33
CA LYS A 133 9.76 -28.84 0.38
C LYS A 133 10.25 -27.39 0.46
N SER A 134 9.55 -26.49 -0.23
CA SER A 134 9.85 -25.06 -0.16
C SER A 134 9.60 -24.50 1.24
N TYR A 135 8.53 -24.94 1.90
CA TYR A 135 8.24 -24.52 3.26
C TYR A 135 9.23 -25.12 4.26
N GLU A 136 9.61 -26.40 4.12
CA GLU A 136 10.68 -27.03 4.93
C GLU A 136 12.02 -26.29 4.76
N LEU A 137 12.35 -25.87 3.55
CA LEU A 137 13.53 -25.04 3.32
C LEU A 137 13.41 -23.71 4.06
N LEU A 138 12.26 -23.04 3.95
CA LEU A 138 12.01 -21.78 4.65
C LEU A 138 12.12 -21.93 6.18
N GLN A 139 11.63 -23.03 6.75
CA GLN A 139 11.77 -23.32 8.18
C GLN A 139 13.24 -23.44 8.62
N LYS A 140 14.12 -23.92 7.73
CA LYS A 140 15.56 -24.02 8.01
C LYS A 140 16.30 -22.69 7.92
N ILE A 141 15.91 -21.84 6.97
CA ILE A 141 16.59 -20.56 6.70
C ILE A 141 16.06 -19.40 7.53
N ASP A 142 14.75 -19.38 7.79
CA ASP A 142 14.09 -18.37 8.63
C ASP A 142 12.95 -19.02 9.44
N PRO A 143 13.27 -19.69 10.55
CA PRO A 143 12.28 -20.30 11.43
C PRO A 143 11.25 -19.30 11.93
N THR A 144 11.71 -18.11 12.34
CA THR A 144 10.86 -17.05 12.90
C THR A 144 9.83 -16.53 11.90
N TYR A 145 10.18 -16.40 10.64
CA TYR A 145 9.23 -15.99 9.61
C TYR A 145 8.30 -17.13 9.22
N SER A 146 8.81 -18.36 9.14
CA SER A 146 8.01 -19.54 8.80
C SER A 146 6.85 -19.79 9.77
N GLU A 147 7.03 -19.50 11.07
CA GLU A 147 5.95 -19.59 12.08
C GLU A 147 4.81 -18.59 11.86
N LYS A 148 5.05 -17.51 11.11
CA LYS A 148 4.06 -16.44 10.86
C LYS A 148 3.22 -16.64 9.60
N ILE A 149 3.53 -17.69 8.81
CA ILE A 149 2.84 -17.97 7.55
C ILE A 149 2.39 -19.42 7.48
N TYR A 150 1.36 -19.68 6.69
CA TYR A 150 0.89 -21.04 6.47
C TYR A 150 1.75 -21.78 5.44
N ALA A 151 1.90 -23.10 5.60
CA ALA A 151 2.67 -23.94 4.69
C ALA A 151 2.13 -23.98 3.24
N ASN A 152 0.88 -23.59 3.03
CA ASN A 152 0.23 -23.49 1.73
C ASN A 152 0.21 -22.06 1.15
N ASP A 153 0.80 -21.08 1.85
CA ASP A 153 0.90 -19.70 1.36
C ASP A 153 2.03 -19.55 0.35
N LYS A 154 1.75 -20.00 -0.87
CA LYS A 154 2.70 -19.99 -1.98
C LYS A 154 3.33 -18.62 -2.21
N TYR A 155 2.51 -17.55 -2.13
CA TYR A 155 3.00 -16.19 -2.39
C TYR A 155 4.03 -15.74 -1.35
N ARG A 156 3.75 -15.95 -0.06
CA ARG A 156 4.69 -15.56 1.00
C ARG A 156 5.94 -16.41 1.03
N ILE A 157 5.82 -17.71 0.74
CA ILE A 157 6.97 -18.62 0.60
C ILE A 157 7.85 -18.16 -0.57
N GLU A 158 7.26 -17.85 -1.74
CA GLU A 158 7.98 -17.34 -2.90
C GLU A 158 8.78 -16.09 -2.57
N LYS A 159 8.15 -15.12 -1.93
CA LYS A 159 8.80 -13.86 -1.56
C LYS A 159 9.94 -14.06 -0.57
N ALA A 160 9.75 -14.91 0.43
CA ALA A 160 10.78 -15.22 1.42
C ALA A 160 12.00 -15.92 0.79
N LEU A 161 11.78 -16.90 -0.07
CA LEU A 161 12.86 -17.60 -0.79
C LEU A 161 13.60 -16.65 -1.74
N LEU A 162 12.89 -15.72 -2.39
CA LEU A 162 13.52 -14.72 -3.23
C LEU A 162 14.42 -13.78 -2.42
N ILE A 163 13.96 -13.28 -1.28
CA ILE A 163 14.75 -12.43 -0.38
C ILE A 163 15.98 -13.20 0.12
N TYR A 164 15.81 -14.46 0.51
CA TYR A 164 16.92 -15.29 0.93
C TYR A 164 17.98 -15.44 -0.17
N LYS A 165 17.55 -15.75 -1.40
CA LYS A 165 18.46 -15.90 -2.55
C LYS A 165 19.24 -14.62 -2.81
N LEU A 166 18.59 -13.48 -2.74
CA LEU A 166 19.19 -12.16 -2.93
C LEU A 166 20.16 -11.80 -1.79
N SER A 167 19.87 -12.18 -0.54
CA SER A 167 20.75 -11.92 0.60
C SER A 167 22.06 -12.72 0.52
N LEU A 168 22.06 -13.90 -0.12
CA LEU A 168 23.25 -14.70 -0.32
C LEU A 168 24.24 -14.08 -1.32
N ILE A 169 23.75 -13.21 -2.20
CA ILE A 169 24.60 -12.53 -3.19
C ILE A 169 25.39 -11.38 -2.55
N HIS A 170 24.91 -10.85 -1.42
CA HIS A 170 25.53 -9.71 -0.74
C HIS A 170 26.45 -10.11 0.44
N ILE A 171 26.62 -11.40 0.71
CA ILE A 171 27.56 -11.96 1.67
C ILE A 171 28.80 -12.46 0.95
#